data_6112ed2644d07651b2adf5c48e213c73
#
_entry.id   6112ed2644d07651b2adf5c48e213c73
#
_cell.length_a   1.000
_cell.length_b   1.000
_cell.length_c   1.000
_cell.angle_alpha   90.00
_cell.angle_beta   90.00
_cell.angle_gamma   90.00
#
_symmetry.space_group_name_H-M   'P 1'
#
loop_
_entity.id
_entity.type
_entity.pdbx_description
1 polymer ?
#
loop_
_entity_poly.entity_id
_entity_poly.type
_entity_poly.pdbx_seq_one_letter_code
_entity_poly.pdbx_strand_id
1 'polypeptide(L)'
;MKDYKEEDFLQLAGIQHFAFCRRQWALIHIEQQWQENVRTIEGAHLHEKAHDMLVKEKRGDVIVSRGMAVFSKSLGINGVCDVVELHKNSKGITIFGRGGLYLPVPVEYKRGKPKESDIDILQLTAQAMCLEEMLLCDISCGYLFYDEVKRRTKVEFSQTYRERVASICDEMHKLYDRRHTPKVKPGKHCKACSLSELCLPKLCTNLSVSDYIERNLAE
;
A
#
# COMPACT_ATOMS: atom_id res chain seq x y z
N MET A 1 22.56 6.22 -0.67
CA MET A 1 21.15 5.87 -0.90
C MET A 1 20.73 6.56 -2.18
N LYS A 2 20.00 5.92 -3.10
CA LYS A 2 19.54 6.55 -4.34
C LYS A 2 18.26 7.31 -4.01
N ASP A 3 18.24 8.63 -4.21
CA ASP A 3 17.02 9.40 -4.10
C ASP A 3 16.31 9.42 -5.46
N TYR A 4 15.03 9.07 -5.45
CA TYR A 4 14.16 9.16 -6.62
C TYR A 4 13.66 10.60 -6.80
N LYS A 5 13.44 11.01 -8.05
CA LYS A 5 12.77 12.26 -8.36
C LYS A 5 11.25 12.09 -8.23
N GLU A 6 10.52 13.18 -8.02
CA GLU A 6 9.06 13.13 -7.88
C GLU A 6 8.33 12.55 -9.10
N GLU A 7 8.89 12.76 -10.30
CA GLU A 7 8.38 12.21 -11.57
C GLU A 7 8.48 10.68 -11.64
N ASP A 8 9.38 10.08 -10.85
CA ASP A 8 9.61 8.64 -10.80
C ASP A 8 8.83 7.95 -9.67
N PHE A 9 8.07 8.71 -8.86
CA PHE A 9 7.38 8.12 -7.71
C PHE A 9 6.27 7.18 -8.13
N LEU A 10 6.26 5.99 -7.53
CA LEU A 10 5.21 5.01 -7.65
C LEU A 10 4.15 5.19 -6.55
N GLN A 11 2.94 4.74 -6.82
CA GLN A 11 1.83 4.82 -5.86
C GLN A 11 2.09 3.94 -4.63
N LEU A 12 2.03 4.49 -3.42
CA LEU A 12 2.16 3.77 -2.15
C LEU A 12 1.11 2.64 -2.03
N ALA A 13 -0.12 2.89 -2.49
CA ALA A 13 -1.18 1.87 -2.56
C ALA A 13 -0.78 0.65 -3.40
N GLY A 14 0.17 0.82 -4.33
CA GLY A 14 0.75 -0.26 -5.12
C GLY A 14 1.44 -1.34 -4.29
N ILE A 15 1.93 -1.03 -3.11
CA ILE A 15 2.54 -2.02 -2.19
C ILE A 15 1.55 -3.12 -1.83
N GLN A 16 0.29 -2.75 -1.55
CA GLN A 16 -0.76 -3.72 -1.28
C GLN A 16 -1.04 -4.62 -2.48
N HIS A 17 -1.14 -4.04 -3.69
CA HIS A 17 -1.35 -4.80 -4.92
C HIS A 17 -0.18 -5.73 -5.22
N PHE A 18 1.05 -5.25 -5.02
CA PHE A 18 2.28 -6.01 -5.25
C PHE A 18 2.43 -7.19 -4.28
N ALA A 19 2.20 -6.94 -2.99
CA ALA A 19 2.23 -7.98 -1.96
C ALA A 19 1.13 -9.04 -2.15
N PHE A 20 -0.03 -8.64 -2.69
CA PHE A 20 -1.09 -9.57 -3.07
C PHE A 20 -0.68 -10.41 -4.29
N CYS A 21 -0.21 -9.77 -5.37
CA CYS A 21 0.24 -10.45 -6.58
C CYS A 21 1.02 -9.48 -7.48
N ARG A 22 2.30 -9.79 -7.77
CA ARG A 22 3.16 -8.96 -8.63
C ARG A 22 2.55 -8.68 -10.01
N ARG A 23 1.85 -9.68 -10.59
CA ARG A 23 1.16 -9.52 -11.88
C ARG A 23 -0.06 -8.61 -11.76
N GLN A 24 -0.83 -8.69 -10.68
CA GLN A 24 -1.93 -7.75 -10.44
C GLN A 24 -1.42 -6.31 -10.39
N TRP A 25 -0.34 -6.08 -9.65
CA TRP A 25 0.29 -4.78 -9.58
C TRP A 25 0.74 -4.28 -10.97
N ALA A 26 1.40 -5.12 -11.75
CA ALA A 26 1.88 -4.74 -13.07
C ALA A 26 0.71 -4.44 -14.04
N LEU A 27 -0.35 -5.23 -14.02
CA LEU A 27 -1.55 -4.95 -14.80
C LEU A 27 -2.17 -3.60 -14.45
N ILE A 28 -2.24 -3.25 -13.16
CA ILE A 28 -2.80 -1.97 -12.70
C ILE A 28 -1.86 -0.80 -13.02
N HIS A 29 -0.60 -0.90 -12.64
CA HIS A 29 0.31 0.26 -12.62
C HIS A 29 1.18 0.42 -13.86
N ILE A 30 1.42 -0.65 -14.62
CA ILE A 30 2.20 -0.60 -15.86
C ILE A 30 1.27 -0.61 -17.08
N GLU A 31 0.31 -1.54 -17.12
CA GLU A 31 -0.58 -1.71 -18.26
C GLU A 31 -1.88 -0.91 -18.14
N GLN A 32 -2.07 -0.18 -17.02
CA GLN A 32 -3.24 0.68 -16.77
C GLN A 32 -4.58 -0.08 -16.88
N GLN A 33 -4.58 -1.37 -16.52
CA GLN A 33 -5.78 -2.19 -16.50
C GLN A 33 -6.47 -2.07 -15.14
N TRP A 34 -7.70 -1.63 -15.14
CA TRP A 34 -8.50 -1.55 -13.92
C TRP A 34 -9.88 -2.13 -14.13
N GLN A 35 -10.34 -2.93 -13.18
CA GLN A 35 -11.70 -3.45 -13.13
C GLN A 35 -12.21 -3.39 -11.71
N GLU A 36 -13.36 -2.77 -11.54
CA GLU A 36 -14.01 -2.68 -10.25
C GLU A 36 -14.76 -3.95 -9.91
N ASN A 37 -14.81 -4.24 -8.63
CA ASN A 37 -15.75 -5.20 -8.05
C ASN A 37 -16.35 -4.59 -6.77
N VAL A 38 -17.34 -5.25 -6.20
CA VAL A 38 -18.01 -4.79 -4.98
C VAL A 38 -17.02 -4.41 -3.87
N ARG A 39 -15.95 -5.19 -3.72
CA ARG A 39 -14.94 -4.95 -2.67
C ARG A 39 -14.11 -3.68 -2.91
N THR A 40 -13.76 -3.39 -4.17
CA THR A 40 -13.01 -2.17 -4.51
C THR A 40 -13.86 -0.93 -4.37
N ILE A 41 -15.14 -0.98 -4.78
CA ILE A 41 -16.09 0.13 -4.64
C ILE A 41 -16.35 0.45 -3.16
N GLU A 42 -16.66 -0.56 -2.35
CA GLU A 42 -16.90 -0.34 -0.92
C GLU A 42 -15.63 0.13 -0.18
N GLY A 43 -14.44 -0.31 -0.63
CA GLY A 43 -13.17 0.20 -0.13
C GLY A 43 -12.99 1.68 -0.44
N ALA A 44 -13.24 2.11 -1.68
CA ALA A 44 -13.15 3.51 -2.09
C ALA A 44 -14.07 4.41 -1.24
N HIS A 45 -15.34 4.03 -1.04
CA HIS A 45 -16.27 4.77 -0.18
C HIS A 45 -15.80 4.89 1.29
N LEU A 46 -15.10 3.88 1.81
CA LEU A 46 -14.55 3.95 3.16
C LEU A 46 -13.41 4.97 3.24
N HIS A 47 -12.52 4.99 2.25
CA HIS A 47 -11.42 5.97 2.17
C HIS A 47 -11.97 7.38 2.00
N GLU A 48 -12.99 7.61 1.17
CA GLU A 48 -13.66 8.92 1.07
C GLU A 48 -14.15 9.42 2.44
N LYS A 49 -14.81 8.57 3.21
CA LYS A 49 -15.25 8.90 4.58
C LYS A 49 -14.07 9.14 5.53
N ALA A 50 -13.00 8.37 5.41
CA ALA A 50 -11.80 8.55 6.23
C ALA A 50 -11.08 9.86 5.91
N HIS A 51 -11.13 10.32 4.65
CA HIS A 51 -10.54 11.57 4.17
C HIS A 51 -11.40 12.81 4.42
N ASP A 52 -12.65 12.66 4.92
CA ASP A 52 -13.53 13.80 5.16
C ASP A 52 -12.96 14.72 6.25
N MET A 53 -12.36 15.83 5.81
CA MET A 53 -11.76 16.84 6.68
C MET A 53 -12.80 17.65 7.49
N LEU A 54 -14.10 17.57 7.17
CA LEU A 54 -15.15 18.26 7.89
C LEU A 54 -15.51 17.56 9.20
N VAL A 55 -15.13 16.30 9.35
CA VAL A 55 -15.31 15.54 10.60
C VAL A 55 -14.26 15.99 11.61
N LYS A 56 -14.60 17.01 12.40
CA LYS A 56 -13.77 17.46 13.52
C LYS A 56 -13.92 16.47 14.68
N GLU A 57 -13.07 15.46 14.70
CA GLU A 57 -12.96 14.59 15.87
C GLU A 57 -12.00 15.20 16.90
N LYS A 58 -12.56 15.69 17.99
CA LYS A 58 -11.78 16.10 19.16
C LYS A 58 -11.64 14.87 20.08
N ARG A 59 -10.54 14.16 19.97
CA ARG A 59 -10.18 13.06 20.88
C ARG A 59 -9.26 13.55 21.98
N GLY A 60 -9.78 14.36 22.91
CA GLY A 60 -8.96 14.92 23.98
C GLY A 60 -7.82 15.80 23.45
N ASP A 61 -6.59 15.46 23.82
CA ASP A 61 -5.35 16.18 23.41
C ASP A 61 -4.75 15.71 22.08
N VAL A 62 -5.41 14.78 21.37
CA VAL A 62 -4.94 14.23 20.08
C VAL A 62 -5.41 15.13 18.94
N ILE A 63 -4.47 15.53 18.08
CA ILE A 63 -4.78 16.24 16.84
C ILE A 63 -4.93 15.18 15.75
N VAL A 64 -6.01 15.26 14.96
CA VAL A 64 -6.29 14.31 13.88
C VAL A 64 -6.13 15.04 12.54
N SER A 65 -5.25 14.50 11.67
CA SER A 65 -5.12 14.91 10.28
C SER A 65 -5.68 13.80 9.38
N ARG A 66 -6.53 14.17 8.42
CA ARG A 66 -7.17 13.24 7.50
C ARG A 66 -6.70 13.49 6.08
N GLY A 67 -6.53 12.42 5.29
CA GLY A 67 -6.11 12.52 3.90
C GLY A 67 -4.73 13.18 3.74
N MET A 68 -3.78 12.89 4.63
CA MET A 68 -2.46 13.51 4.60
C MET A 68 -1.63 12.93 3.46
N ALA A 69 -1.25 13.78 2.49
CA ALA A 69 -0.31 13.40 1.44
C ALA A 69 1.07 13.08 2.02
N VAL A 70 1.64 11.96 1.59
CA VAL A 70 2.96 11.48 2.04
C VAL A 70 3.82 11.02 0.87
N PHE A 71 5.14 11.12 1.03
CA PHE A 71 6.09 10.60 0.07
C PHE A 71 7.39 10.15 0.75
N SER A 72 8.17 9.36 0.04
CA SER A 72 9.54 9.01 0.41
C SER A 72 10.42 9.05 -0.83
N LYS A 73 11.45 9.89 -0.82
CA LYS A 73 12.46 9.96 -1.89
C LYS A 73 13.34 8.73 -1.90
N SER A 74 13.65 8.20 -0.73
CA SER A 74 14.49 7.01 -0.58
C SER A 74 13.81 5.74 -1.11
N LEU A 75 12.49 5.63 -0.97
CA LEU A 75 11.68 4.51 -1.49
C LEU A 75 11.11 4.77 -2.88
N GLY A 76 11.09 6.02 -3.34
CA GLY A 76 10.50 6.42 -4.62
C GLY A 76 8.99 6.21 -4.68
N ILE A 77 8.27 6.53 -3.60
CA ILE A 77 6.82 6.36 -3.52
C ILE A 77 6.13 7.60 -2.99
N ASN A 78 4.87 7.77 -3.39
CA ASN A 78 3.96 8.77 -2.83
C ASN A 78 2.57 8.17 -2.61
N GLY A 79 1.77 8.83 -1.79
CA GLY A 79 0.40 8.38 -1.50
C GLY A 79 -0.29 9.25 -0.48
N VAL A 80 -1.31 8.70 0.15
CA VAL A 80 -2.12 9.39 1.16
C VAL A 80 -2.29 8.47 2.36
N CYS A 81 -2.11 9.01 3.56
CA CYS A 81 -2.52 8.37 4.81
C CYS A 81 -3.99 8.70 5.08
N ASP A 82 -4.82 7.71 5.35
CA ASP A 82 -6.23 7.94 5.69
C ASP A 82 -6.38 8.88 6.89
N VAL A 83 -5.67 8.56 7.95
CA VAL A 83 -5.64 9.36 9.17
C VAL A 83 -4.24 9.33 9.77
N VAL A 84 -3.77 10.48 10.22
CA VAL A 84 -2.57 10.60 11.06
C VAL A 84 -3.00 11.24 12.38
N GLU A 85 -2.86 10.51 13.47
CA GLU A 85 -3.09 11.01 14.83
C GLU A 85 -1.77 11.56 15.38
N LEU A 86 -1.80 12.78 15.89
CA LEU A 86 -0.65 13.45 16.48
C LEU A 86 -0.82 13.45 18.00
N HIS A 87 -0.07 12.59 18.67
CA HIS A 87 -0.12 12.40 20.13
C HIS A 87 0.97 13.20 20.81
N LYS A 88 0.65 13.93 21.90
CA LYS A 88 1.66 14.61 22.70
C LYS A 88 2.73 13.64 23.17
N ASN A 89 4.00 13.89 22.83
CA ASN A 89 5.12 13.02 23.13
C ASN A 89 6.43 13.80 23.07
N SER A 90 7.31 13.62 24.05
CA SER A 90 8.61 14.31 24.12
C SER A 90 9.59 13.95 22.98
N LYS A 91 9.35 12.86 22.26
CA LYS A 91 10.14 12.41 21.10
C LYS A 91 9.51 12.81 19.76
N GLY A 92 8.46 13.61 19.78
CA GLY A 92 7.73 14.02 18.58
C GLY A 92 8.31 15.28 17.92
N ILE A 93 7.54 15.82 17.01
CA ILE A 93 7.83 17.01 16.21
C ILE A 93 7.05 18.22 16.73
N THR A 94 7.50 19.42 16.39
CA THR A 94 6.75 20.66 16.61
C THR A 94 5.66 20.83 15.56
N ILE A 95 4.50 21.33 15.97
CA ILE A 95 3.39 21.67 15.06
C ILE A 95 3.14 23.16 15.14
N PHE A 96 3.07 23.81 13.98
CA PHE A 96 2.82 25.25 13.92
C PHE A 96 1.51 25.62 14.64
N GLY A 97 1.58 26.64 15.50
CA GLY A 97 0.43 27.10 16.27
C GLY A 97 0.01 26.20 17.45
N ARG A 98 0.81 25.17 17.79
CA ARG A 98 0.55 24.26 18.92
C ARG A 98 1.73 24.17 19.85
N GLY A 99 1.47 24.22 21.17
CA GLY A 99 2.49 24.03 22.18
C GLY A 99 2.80 22.55 22.42
N GLY A 100 4.11 22.25 22.64
CA GLY A 100 4.60 20.91 22.88
C GLY A 100 5.04 20.16 21.62
N LEU A 101 5.46 18.90 21.81
CA LEU A 101 5.89 18.00 20.75
C LEU A 101 4.83 16.92 20.53
N TYR A 102 4.69 16.47 19.29
CA TYR A 102 3.67 15.49 18.89
C TYR A 102 4.29 14.38 18.05
N LEU A 103 3.99 13.13 18.41
CA LEU A 103 4.40 11.95 17.65
C LEU A 103 3.29 11.59 16.64
N PRO A 104 3.61 11.51 15.34
CA PRO A 104 2.67 11.03 14.33
C PRO A 104 2.40 9.54 14.49
N VAL A 105 1.15 9.14 14.39
CA VAL A 105 0.70 7.74 14.44
C VAL A 105 -0.25 7.51 13.28
N PRO A 106 0.16 6.80 12.22
CA PRO A 106 -0.70 6.53 11.10
C PRO A 106 -1.79 5.51 11.45
N VAL A 107 -2.98 5.74 10.90
CA VAL A 107 -4.14 4.85 11.03
C VAL A 107 -4.71 4.62 9.64
N GLU A 108 -4.64 3.38 9.17
CA GLU A 108 -5.17 2.96 7.88
C GLU A 108 -6.53 2.28 8.06
N TYR A 109 -7.49 2.66 7.25
CA TYR A 109 -8.86 2.14 7.29
C TYR A 109 -9.03 0.98 6.30
N LYS A 110 -9.54 -0.13 6.77
CA LYS A 110 -9.81 -1.34 5.97
C LYS A 110 -11.27 -1.74 6.10
N ARG A 111 -11.92 -1.97 4.96
CA ARG A 111 -13.34 -2.35 4.89
C ARG A 111 -13.66 -3.65 5.62
N GLY A 112 -12.81 -4.67 5.43
CA GLY A 112 -13.10 -6.04 5.89
C GLY A 112 -12.72 -6.33 7.33
N LYS A 113 -12.39 -7.60 7.56
CA LYS A 113 -11.87 -8.13 8.84
C LYS A 113 -10.34 -8.21 8.80
N PRO A 114 -9.68 -8.32 9.97
CA PRO A 114 -8.26 -8.65 10.03
C PRO A 114 -7.93 -9.88 9.18
N LYS A 115 -6.85 -9.78 8.39
CA LYS A 115 -6.36 -10.86 7.54
C LYS A 115 -5.18 -11.56 8.21
N GLU A 116 -4.97 -12.82 7.87
CA GLU A 116 -3.75 -13.56 8.28
C GLU A 116 -2.49 -13.07 7.55
N SER A 117 -2.67 -12.41 6.40
CA SER A 117 -1.55 -11.90 5.58
C SER A 117 -1.06 -10.54 6.03
N ASP A 118 0.24 -10.27 5.85
CA ASP A 118 0.90 -9.02 6.22
C ASP A 118 0.64 -7.85 5.24
N ILE A 119 -0.21 -8.05 4.24
CA ILE A 119 -0.41 -7.09 3.14
C ILE A 119 -0.80 -5.70 3.66
N ASP A 120 -1.78 -5.64 4.58
CA ASP A 120 -2.25 -4.38 5.17
C ASP A 120 -1.18 -3.77 6.10
N ILE A 121 -0.39 -4.62 6.76
CA ILE A 121 0.73 -4.21 7.63
C ILE A 121 1.84 -3.56 6.80
N LEU A 122 2.18 -4.11 5.64
CA LEU A 122 3.20 -3.56 4.75
C LEU A 122 2.82 -2.19 4.21
N GLN A 123 1.55 -1.97 3.84
CA GLN A 123 1.07 -0.66 3.41
C GLN A 123 1.18 0.37 4.54
N LEU A 124 0.70 0.02 5.75
CA LEU A 124 0.79 0.90 6.91
C LEU A 124 2.25 1.19 7.31
N THR A 125 3.14 0.20 7.20
CA THR A 125 4.58 0.38 7.45
C THR A 125 5.19 1.36 6.44
N ALA A 126 4.82 1.28 5.17
CA ALA A 126 5.28 2.22 4.15
C ALA A 126 4.80 3.65 4.43
N GLN A 127 3.56 3.84 4.88
CA GLN A 127 3.06 5.14 5.32
C GLN A 127 3.89 5.70 6.48
N ALA A 128 4.23 4.86 7.46
CA ALA A 128 5.09 5.27 8.57
C ALA A 128 6.49 5.68 8.08
N MET A 129 7.11 4.91 7.18
CA MET A 129 8.42 5.24 6.61
C MET A 129 8.40 6.55 5.83
N CYS A 130 7.33 6.85 5.09
CA CYS A 130 7.16 8.15 4.43
C CYS A 130 7.06 9.28 5.46
N LEU A 131 6.24 9.12 6.50
CA LEU A 131 6.09 10.13 7.56
C LEU A 131 7.42 10.37 8.30
N GLU A 132 8.18 9.32 8.60
CA GLU A 132 9.50 9.42 9.24
C GLU A 132 10.49 10.24 8.41
N GLU A 133 10.54 9.98 7.10
CA GLU A 133 11.42 10.74 6.19
C GLU A 133 10.99 12.20 6.08
N MET A 134 9.67 12.46 5.92
CA MET A 134 9.15 13.83 5.79
C MET A 134 9.28 14.66 7.06
N LEU A 135 9.12 14.03 8.23
CA LEU A 135 8.97 14.72 9.50
C LEU A 135 10.20 14.57 10.40
N LEU A 136 11.22 13.83 9.96
CA LEU A 136 12.47 13.58 10.69
C LEU A 136 12.22 13.07 12.13
N CYS A 137 11.37 12.06 12.25
CA CYS A 137 11.03 11.45 13.53
C CYS A 137 10.94 9.92 13.40
N ASP A 138 11.01 9.20 14.52
CA ASP A 138 10.87 7.75 14.57
C ASP A 138 9.44 7.36 14.93
N ILE A 139 8.80 6.52 14.14
CA ILE A 139 7.44 6.01 14.37
C ILE A 139 7.50 4.51 14.61
N SER A 140 7.27 4.09 15.83
CA SER A 140 7.39 2.67 16.21
C SER A 140 6.15 1.85 15.95
N CYS A 141 4.96 2.47 15.86
CA CYS A 141 3.70 1.77 15.67
C CYS A 141 2.65 2.62 14.96
N GLY A 142 1.64 1.96 14.43
CA GLY A 142 0.44 2.55 13.87
C GLY A 142 -0.77 1.62 14.10
N TYR A 143 -1.87 1.91 13.43
CA TYR A 143 -3.09 1.12 13.62
C TYR A 143 -3.77 0.80 12.28
N LEU A 144 -4.34 -0.40 12.21
CA LEU A 144 -5.31 -0.81 11.20
C LEU A 144 -6.71 -0.73 11.82
N PHE A 145 -7.61 0.01 11.19
CA PHE A 145 -9.01 0.06 11.59
C PHE A 145 -9.84 -0.76 10.61
N TYR A 146 -10.45 -1.83 11.10
CA TYR A 146 -11.31 -2.73 10.30
C TYR A 146 -12.78 -2.37 10.49
N ASP A 147 -13.39 -1.80 9.44
CA ASP A 147 -14.73 -1.21 9.50
C ASP A 147 -15.84 -2.25 9.75
N GLU A 148 -15.73 -3.44 9.17
CA GLU A 148 -16.74 -4.50 9.32
C GLU A 148 -16.92 -4.94 10.78
N VAL A 149 -15.82 -4.96 11.55
CA VAL A 149 -15.82 -5.38 12.95
C VAL A 149 -15.62 -4.21 13.93
N LYS A 150 -15.51 -2.97 13.41
CA LYS A 150 -15.23 -1.74 14.19
C LYS A 150 -14.04 -1.93 15.15
N ARG A 151 -13.02 -2.66 14.71
CA ARG A 151 -11.86 -3.00 15.53
C ARG A 151 -10.60 -2.28 15.06
N ARG A 152 -9.90 -1.69 16.02
CA ARG A 152 -8.57 -1.10 15.84
C ARG A 152 -7.51 -2.10 16.31
N THR A 153 -6.56 -2.42 15.44
CA THR A 153 -5.46 -3.35 15.73
C THR A 153 -4.15 -2.58 15.68
N LYS A 154 -3.38 -2.60 16.78
CA LYS A 154 -2.04 -2.02 16.83
C LYS A 154 -1.08 -2.85 15.99
N VAL A 155 -0.23 -2.18 15.23
CA VAL A 155 0.87 -2.75 14.44
C VAL A 155 2.17 -2.13 14.91
N GLU A 156 3.16 -2.96 15.26
CA GLU A 156 4.52 -2.52 15.55
C GLU A 156 5.38 -2.65 14.30
N PHE A 157 6.09 -1.58 13.94
CA PHE A 157 6.90 -1.52 12.73
C PHE A 157 8.27 -2.13 12.97
N SER A 158 8.35 -3.46 12.89
CA SER A 158 9.61 -4.20 13.02
C SER A 158 10.57 -3.90 11.87
N GLN A 159 11.86 -4.10 12.11
CA GLN A 159 12.89 -3.99 11.07
C GLN A 159 12.60 -4.91 9.87
N THR A 160 12.07 -6.11 10.13
CA THR A 160 11.65 -7.05 9.08
C THR A 160 10.59 -6.48 8.14
N TYR A 161 9.58 -5.77 8.68
CA TYR A 161 8.56 -5.14 7.83
C TYR A 161 9.14 -3.98 7.01
N ARG A 162 10.03 -3.18 7.58
CA ARG A 162 10.72 -2.07 6.89
C ARG A 162 11.57 -2.59 5.73
N GLU A 163 12.35 -3.63 5.95
CA GLU A 163 13.17 -4.28 4.92
C GLU A 163 12.32 -4.88 3.79
N ARG A 164 11.19 -5.49 4.14
CA ARG A 164 10.24 -6.01 3.14
C ARG A 164 9.61 -4.89 2.31
N VAL A 165 9.24 -3.78 2.92
CA VAL A 165 8.72 -2.60 2.19
C VAL A 165 9.80 -2.08 1.23
N ALA A 166 11.02 -1.89 1.69
CA ALA A 166 12.14 -1.43 0.85
C ALA A 166 12.39 -2.38 -0.33
N SER A 167 12.39 -3.70 -0.08
CA SER A 167 12.55 -4.71 -1.13
C SER A 167 11.40 -4.68 -2.15
N ILE A 168 10.16 -4.50 -1.70
CA ILE A 168 8.98 -4.39 -2.57
C ILE A 168 9.11 -3.15 -3.46
N CYS A 169 9.46 -1.99 -2.89
CA CYS A 169 9.64 -0.76 -3.67
C CYS A 169 10.73 -0.92 -4.74
N ASP A 170 11.87 -1.51 -4.39
CA ASP A 170 12.96 -1.79 -5.35
C ASP A 170 12.50 -2.73 -6.49
N GLU A 171 11.76 -3.80 -6.18
CA GLU A 171 11.18 -4.69 -7.21
C GLU A 171 10.14 -3.96 -8.07
N MET A 172 9.26 -3.14 -7.48
CA MET A 172 8.26 -2.35 -8.21
C MET A 172 8.93 -1.42 -9.22
N HIS A 173 9.95 -0.66 -8.81
CA HIS A 173 10.72 0.21 -9.71
C HIS A 173 11.39 -0.59 -10.84
N LYS A 174 12.03 -1.71 -10.54
CA LYS A 174 12.67 -2.57 -11.56
C LYS A 174 11.68 -3.09 -12.59
N LEU A 175 10.48 -3.46 -12.18
CA LEU A 175 9.43 -3.91 -13.12
C LEU A 175 8.87 -2.74 -13.93
N TYR A 176 8.67 -1.60 -13.28
CA TYR A 176 8.14 -0.39 -13.92
C TYR A 176 9.08 0.15 -15.00
N ASP A 177 10.38 0.26 -14.68
CA ASP A 177 11.42 0.72 -15.61
C ASP A 177 11.53 -0.19 -16.84
N ARG A 178 11.37 -1.49 -16.65
CA ARG A 178 11.42 -2.50 -17.73
C ARG A 178 10.10 -2.65 -18.47
N ARG A 179 9.03 -1.98 -18.04
CA ARG A 179 7.67 -2.18 -18.55
C ARG A 179 7.29 -3.67 -18.61
N HIS A 180 7.66 -4.42 -17.56
CA HIS A 180 7.55 -5.88 -17.54
C HIS A 180 6.40 -6.35 -16.65
N THR A 181 5.46 -7.08 -17.24
CA THR A 181 4.37 -7.78 -16.53
C THR A 181 4.75 -9.23 -16.28
N PRO A 182 5.07 -9.61 -15.02
CA PRO A 182 5.55 -10.96 -14.73
C PRO A 182 4.45 -12.01 -14.91
N LYS A 183 4.86 -13.23 -15.28
CA LYS A 183 3.96 -14.40 -15.27
C LYS A 183 3.58 -14.75 -13.83
N VAL A 184 2.43 -15.39 -13.66
CA VAL A 184 1.93 -15.84 -12.36
C VAL A 184 1.51 -17.30 -12.40
N LYS A 185 1.73 -18.01 -11.30
CA LYS A 185 1.12 -19.33 -11.08
C LYS A 185 -0.28 -19.11 -10.48
N PRO A 186 -1.34 -19.73 -11.03
CA PRO A 186 -2.68 -19.65 -10.45
C PRO A 186 -2.68 -20.09 -8.99
N GLY A 187 -3.39 -19.36 -8.14
CA GLY A 187 -3.48 -19.64 -6.71
C GLY A 187 -4.85 -19.33 -6.12
N LYS A 188 -5.04 -19.66 -4.84
CA LYS A 188 -6.31 -19.41 -4.13
C LYS A 188 -6.70 -17.91 -4.14
N HIS A 189 -5.71 -17.02 -4.10
CA HIS A 189 -5.91 -15.57 -4.16
C HIS A 189 -6.54 -15.08 -5.47
N CYS A 190 -6.36 -15.80 -6.59
CA CYS A 190 -6.95 -15.42 -7.87
C CYS A 190 -8.49 -15.38 -7.84
N LYS A 191 -9.13 -16.19 -6.99
CA LYS A 191 -10.59 -16.18 -6.81
C LYS A 191 -11.13 -14.88 -6.21
N ALA A 192 -10.29 -14.15 -5.48
CA ALA A 192 -10.62 -12.88 -4.84
C ALA A 192 -10.11 -11.65 -5.62
N CYS A 193 -9.41 -11.88 -6.74
CA CYS A 193 -8.81 -10.85 -7.56
C CYS A 193 -9.84 -10.23 -8.51
N SER A 194 -9.98 -8.88 -8.49
CA SER A 194 -10.85 -8.17 -9.43
C SER A 194 -10.42 -8.33 -10.90
N LEU A 195 -9.12 -8.56 -11.13
CA LEU A 195 -8.54 -8.69 -12.46
C LEU A 195 -8.45 -10.14 -12.95
N SER A 196 -9.07 -11.13 -12.30
CA SER A 196 -8.93 -12.54 -12.65
C SER A 196 -9.34 -12.85 -14.10
N GLU A 197 -10.39 -12.17 -14.60
CA GLU A 197 -10.90 -12.32 -15.95
C GLU A 197 -10.05 -11.66 -17.03
N LEU A 198 -9.40 -10.54 -16.69
CA LEU A 198 -8.43 -9.86 -17.56
C LEU A 198 -7.05 -10.55 -17.53
N CYS A 199 -6.63 -10.97 -16.36
CA CYS A 199 -5.33 -11.61 -16.12
C CYS A 199 -5.21 -12.99 -16.77
N LEU A 200 -6.30 -13.76 -16.84
CA LEU A 200 -6.35 -15.14 -17.35
C LEU A 200 -5.18 -15.99 -16.82
N PRO A 201 -5.01 -16.12 -15.49
CA PRO A 201 -3.78 -16.64 -14.88
C PRO A 201 -3.46 -18.09 -15.30
N LYS A 202 -4.45 -18.87 -15.74
CA LYS A 202 -4.25 -20.22 -16.26
C LYS A 202 -3.46 -20.23 -17.57
N LEU A 203 -3.58 -19.20 -18.39
CA LEU A 203 -2.83 -19.07 -19.64
C LEU A 203 -1.34 -18.73 -19.40
N CYS A 204 -0.98 -18.18 -18.23
CA CYS A 204 0.41 -17.91 -17.88
C CYS A 204 1.25 -19.20 -17.68
N THR A 205 0.62 -20.34 -17.52
CA THR A 205 1.27 -21.65 -17.32
C THR A 205 1.36 -22.48 -18.59
N ASN A 206 0.77 -22.01 -19.70
CA ASN A 206 0.80 -22.72 -20.97
C ASN A 206 2.22 -22.71 -21.56
N LEU A 207 2.49 -23.70 -22.41
CA LEU A 207 3.71 -23.85 -23.17
C LEU A 207 4.02 -22.56 -23.95
N SER A 208 5.28 -22.29 -24.18
CA SER A 208 5.67 -21.20 -25.08
C SER A 208 5.11 -21.47 -26.49
N VAL A 209 4.91 -20.40 -27.26
CA VAL A 209 4.47 -20.53 -28.66
C VAL A 209 5.43 -21.42 -29.44
N SER A 210 6.74 -21.32 -29.16
CA SER A 210 7.77 -22.19 -29.77
C SER A 210 7.53 -23.66 -29.46
N ASP A 211 7.34 -23.99 -28.17
CA ASP A 211 7.07 -25.39 -27.75
C ASP A 211 5.77 -25.94 -28.33
N TYR A 212 4.73 -25.05 -28.49
CA TYR A 212 3.49 -25.42 -29.12
C TYR A 212 3.68 -25.71 -30.61
N ILE A 213 4.40 -24.85 -31.32
CA ILE A 213 4.72 -25.00 -32.75
C ILE A 213 5.56 -26.26 -32.97
N GLU A 214 6.64 -26.46 -32.19
CA GLU A 214 7.49 -27.65 -32.31
C GLU A 214 6.70 -28.97 -32.13
N ARG A 215 5.77 -29.00 -31.16
CA ARG A 215 4.96 -30.20 -30.91
C ARG A 215 3.91 -30.49 -31.99
N ASN A 216 3.42 -29.47 -32.67
CA ASN A 216 2.36 -29.64 -33.68
C ASN A 216 2.86 -29.59 -35.11
N LEU A 217 4.15 -29.25 -35.34
CA LEU A 217 4.81 -29.33 -36.66
C LEU A 217 5.79 -30.49 -36.76
N ALA A 218 5.95 -31.30 -35.72
CA ALA A 218 6.80 -32.48 -35.69
C ALA A 218 6.08 -33.72 -36.25
N GLU A 219 5.04 -33.56 -37.11
CA GLU A 219 4.42 -34.63 -37.88
C GLU A 219 5.05 -34.75 -39.28
#